data_fa90b40bd3be73e1fe9dc60e492416bb
#
_entry.id   fa90b40bd3be73e1fe9dc60e492416bb
#
_cell.length_a   1.000
_cell.length_b   1.000
_cell.length_c   1.000
_cell.angle_alpha   90.00
_cell.angle_beta   90.00
_cell.angle_gamma   90.00
#
_symmetry.space_group_name_H-M   'P 1'
#
loop_
_entity.id
_entity.type
_entity.pdbx_description
1 polymer ?
#
loop_
_entity_poly.entity_id
_entity_poly.type
_entity_poly.pdbx_seq_one_letter_code
_entity_poly.pdbx_strand_id
1 'polypeptide(L)'
;MTTPRSLPFRLGMAGYTYHKFSLDETLAALERFDVHDLCVKDFHLPLTSTAEQIAAFKKKCADHGVTPYGVGPIYMQTEDEAKRAFDYAAALGVPVVVGVPWKPAADGGKGWKQRRQSPELCAKVSDLCAKYDIKVAIHNHGRNPATGAPALFGAPADVWEVVKGMDRRMGICMDIAYTFADGFDPAAEIRKYASRLFDCHFRNISDPANGSSGTDSANGKINYYNVVKALADVGYEGACGIELANAFPKNPDWIPASVGYFRALMDAVARG
;
A
#
# COMPACT_ATOMS: atom_id res chain seq x y z
N MET A 1 -24.30 -14.78 23.44
CA MET A 1 -23.69 -13.99 22.30
C MET A 1 -22.26 -13.70 22.70
N THR A 2 -21.30 -14.21 21.93
CA THR A 2 -19.87 -13.91 22.17
C THR A 2 -19.63 -12.45 21.84
N THR A 3 -18.87 -11.74 22.66
CA THR A 3 -18.44 -10.36 22.36
C THR A 3 -17.64 -10.38 21.06
N PRO A 4 -17.89 -9.48 20.09
CA PRO A 4 -17.12 -9.42 18.86
C PRO A 4 -15.63 -9.27 19.18
N ARG A 5 -14.79 -10.04 18.52
CA ARG A 5 -13.33 -9.92 18.65
C ARG A 5 -12.89 -8.65 17.94
N SER A 6 -12.11 -7.78 18.59
CA SER A 6 -11.46 -6.69 17.90
C SER A 6 -10.45 -7.26 16.89
N LEU A 7 -10.51 -6.81 15.62
CA LEU A 7 -9.50 -7.16 14.63
C LEU A 7 -8.22 -6.37 14.92
N PRO A 8 -7.04 -6.99 14.75
CA PRO A 8 -5.77 -6.34 15.10
C PRO A 8 -5.31 -5.32 14.04
N PHE A 9 -5.93 -5.28 12.86
CA PHE A 9 -5.59 -4.37 11.78
C PHE A 9 -6.65 -3.29 11.58
N ARG A 10 -6.28 -2.23 10.87
CA ARG A 10 -7.13 -1.06 10.64
C ARG A 10 -7.42 -0.88 9.15
N LEU A 11 -8.59 -0.34 8.84
CA LEU A 11 -8.93 0.12 7.51
C LEU A 11 -8.41 1.54 7.33
N GLY A 12 -7.57 1.74 6.32
CA GLY A 12 -7.01 3.02 5.97
C GLY A 12 -7.29 3.41 4.51
N MET A 13 -6.67 4.48 4.09
CA MET A 13 -6.73 4.97 2.72
C MET A 13 -5.31 5.07 2.13
N ALA A 14 -5.08 4.45 0.98
CA ALA A 14 -3.92 4.73 0.16
C ALA A 14 -4.10 6.08 -0.53
N GLY A 15 -3.18 7.01 -0.30
CA GLY A 15 -3.32 8.40 -0.75
C GLY A 15 -3.53 8.55 -2.26
N TYR A 16 -3.09 7.57 -3.06
CA TYR A 16 -3.30 7.59 -4.51
C TYR A 16 -4.78 7.59 -4.91
N THR A 17 -5.68 7.11 -4.07
CA THR A 17 -7.13 7.20 -4.25
C THR A 17 -7.58 8.65 -4.51
N TYR A 18 -6.94 9.60 -3.84
CA TYR A 18 -7.25 11.03 -3.92
C TYR A 18 -6.26 11.85 -4.76
N HIS A 19 -5.63 11.23 -5.78
CA HIS A 19 -4.61 11.88 -6.61
C HIS A 19 -5.11 13.11 -7.42
N LYS A 20 -6.42 13.34 -7.46
CA LYS A 20 -7.08 14.49 -8.09
C LYS A 20 -7.52 15.58 -7.10
N PHE A 21 -7.30 15.36 -5.82
CA PHE A 21 -7.77 16.21 -4.74
C PHE A 21 -6.62 16.94 -4.05
N SER A 22 -6.90 18.13 -3.57
CA SER A 22 -6.03 18.82 -2.61
C SER A 22 -5.98 18.06 -1.29
N LEU A 23 -5.03 18.41 -0.44
CA LEU A 23 -4.94 17.85 0.91
C LEU A 23 -6.23 18.14 1.72
N ASP A 24 -6.77 19.35 1.62
CA ASP A 24 -7.98 19.75 2.37
C ASP A 24 -9.21 18.93 1.96
N GLU A 25 -9.40 18.75 0.66
CA GLU A 25 -10.48 17.91 0.13
C GLU A 25 -10.30 16.45 0.54
N THR A 26 -9.05 15.96 0.55
CA THR A 26 -8.72 14.60 0.98
C THR A 26 -9.06 14.39 2.45
N LEU A 27 -8.61 15.28 3.33
CA LEU A 27 -8.85 15.17 4.77
C LEU A 27 -10.35 15.31 5.10
N ALA A 28 -11.05 16.23 4.48
CA ALA A 28 -12.50 16.36 4.63
C ALA A 28 -13.27 15.12 4.18
N ALA A 29 -12.81 14.44 3.10
CA ALA A 29 -13.39 13.19 2.66
C ALA A 29 -13.11 12.03 3.64
N LEU A 30 -11.90 11.94 4.18
CA LEU A 30 -11.54 10.94 5.18
C LEU A 30 -12.35 11.10 6.46
N GLU A 31 -12.49 12.34 6.97
CA GLU A 31 -13.34 12.66 8.12
C GLU A 31 -14.80 12.28 7.85
N ARG A 32 -15.34 12.68 6.69
CA ARG A 32 -16.72 12.34 6.30
C ARG A 32 -17.00 10.85 6.27
N PHE A 33 -16.03 10.04 5.84
CA PHE A 33 -16.16 8.58 5.75
C PHE A 33 -15.65 7.86 6.99
N ASP A 34 -15.24 8.61 8.02
CA ASP A 34 -14.72 8.09 9.29
C ASP A 34 -13.52 7.14 9.08
N VAL A 35 -12.61 7.50 8.15
CA VAL A 35 -11.36 6.78 7.88
C VAL A 35 -10.20 7.56 8.48
N HIS A 36 -9.53 6.97 9.46
CA HIS A 36 -8.55 7.66 10.29
C HIS A 36 -7.09 7.38 9.92
N ASP A 37 -6.81 6.42 9.07
CA ASP A 37 -5.46 6.02 8.68
C ASP A 37 -5.17 6.40 7.21
N LEU A 38 -4.07 7.13 6.95
CA LEU A 38 -3.67 7.59 5.62
C LEU A 38 -2.24 7.15 5.27
N CYS A 39 -2.05 6.43 4.14
CA CYS A 39 -0.75 6.31 3.52
C CYS A 39 -0.49 7.56 2.65
N VAL A 40 0.45 8.39 3.07
CA VAL A 40 0.68 9.71 2.47
C VAL A 40 1.35 9.58 1.10
N LYS A 41 0.87 10.34 0.13
CA LYS A 41 1.44 10.42 -1.22
C LYS A 41 2.11 11.78 -1.47
N ASP A 42 3.14 11.79 -2.32
CA ASP A 42 4.00 12.92 -2.62
C ASP A 42 3.28 14.17 -3.17
N PHE A 43 2.12 14.01 -3.78
CA PHE A 43 1.31 15.16 -4.22
C PHE A 43 0.52 15.82 -3.08
N HIS A 44 0.32 15.15 -1.93
CA HIS A 44 -0.26 15.75 -0.74
C HIS A 44 0.80 16.34 0.20
N LEU A 45 1.99 15.73 0.24
CA LEU A 45 3.16 16.23 0.95
C LEU A 45 4.43 15.83 0.18
N PRO A 46 5.07 16.74 -0.58
CA PRO A 46 6.27 16.44 -1.35
C PRO A 46 7.43 15.90 -0.50
N LEU A 47 8.23 14.98 -1.07
CA LEU A 47 9.42 14.44 -0.38
C LEU A 47 10.48 15.51 -0.08
N THR A 48 10.38 16.67 -0.69
CA THR A 48 11.26 17.84 -0.49
C THR A 48 10.72 18.82 0.54
N SER A 49 9.62 18.48 1.24
CA SER A 49 8.99 19.35 2.23
C SER A 49 9.93 19.69 3.39
N THR A 50 9.90 20.95 3.82
CA THR A 50 10.66 21.41 5.00
C THR A 50 10.05 20.85 6.30
N ALA A 51 10.80 20.97 7.40
CA ALA A 51 10.32 20.57 8.72
C ALA A 51 9.03 21.31 9.11
N GLU A 52 8.93 22.60 8.77
CA GLU A 52 7.75 23.42 9.03
C GLU A 52 6.53 22.95 8.21
N GLN A 53 6.75 22.57 6.94
CA GLN A 53 5.69 22.03 6.07
C GLN A 53 5.21 20.67 6.59
N ILE A 54 6.12 19.80 7.02
CA ILE A 54 5.78 18.51 7.63
C ILE A 54 5.00 18.72 8.94
N ALA A 55 5.43 19.66 9.79
CA ALA A 55 4.71 19.97 11.03
C ALA A 55 3.29 20.51 10.77
N ALA A 56 3.15 21.40 9.79
CA ALA A 56 1.85 21.92 9.37
C ALA A 56 0.94 20.82 8.82
N PHE A 57 1.48 19.91 8.01
CA PHE A 57 0.75 18.75 7.50
C PHE A 57 0.28 17.84 8.64
N LYS A 58 1.17 17.49 9.58
CA LYS A 58 0.81 16.67 10.76
C LYS A 58 -0.31 17.30 11.58
N LYS A 59 -0.20 18.62 11.83
CA LYS A 59 -1.25 19.35 12.54
C LYS A 59 -2.57 19.27 11.80
N LYS A 60 -2.56 19.53 10.50
CA LYS A 60 -3.76 19.49 9.65
C LYS A 60 -4.41 18.08 9.66
N CYS A 61 -3.62 17.02 9.55
CA CYS A 61 -4.12 15.65 9.69
C CYS A 61 -4.79 15.44 11.06
N ALA A 62 -4.12 15.87 12.13
CA ALA A 62 -4.64 15.73 13.50
C ALA A 62 -5.95 16.51 13.72
N ASP A 63 -6.06 17.71 13.14
CA ASP A 63 -7.28 18.55 13.21
C ASP A 63 -8.50 17.84 12.59
N HIS A 64 -8.28 16.90 11.63
CA HIS A 64 -9.32 16.07 11.01
C HIS A 64 -9.38 14.63 11.57
N GLY A 65 -8.67 14.34 12.67
CA GLY A 65 -8.63 13.00 13.26
C GLY A 65 -7.94 11.95 12.37
N VAL A 66 -7.07 12.37 11.44
CA VAL A 66 -6.35 11.48 10.51
C VAL A 66 -4.92 11.27 10.98
N THR A 67 -4.48 10.00 11.00
CA THR A 67 -3.12 9.59 11.35
C THR A 67 -2.40 9.08 10.11
N PRO A 68 -1.30 9.70 9.69
CA PRO A 68 -0.39 9.11 8.71
C PRO A 68 0.17 7.79 9.25
N TYR A 69 -0.04 6.67 8.54
CA TYR A 69 0.49 5.36 8.95
C TYR A 69 1.68 4.91 8.11
N GLY A 70 1.86 5.49 6.95
CA GLY A 70 2.91 5.17 6.01
C GLY A 70 3.02 6.23 4.93
N VAL A 71 4.02 6.08 4.06
CA VAL A 71 4.27 6.94 2.91
C VAL A 71 4.54 6.12 1.65
N GLY A 72 4.03 6.55 0.50
CA GLY A 72 4.36 5.88 -0.77
C GLY A 72 3.14 5.57 -1.67
N PRO A 73 3.37 4.76 -2.74
CA PRO A 73 4.65 4.19 -3.16
C PRO A 73 5.70 5.23 -3.57
N ILE A 74 6.92 5.07 -3.04
CA ILE A 74 8.09 5.86 -3.37
C ILE A 74 9.04 5.03 -4.23
N TYR A 75 9.39 5.53 -5.41
CA TYR A 75 10.33 4.87 -6.32
C TYR A 75 11.73 5.38 -6.06
N MET A 76 12.67 4.46 -5.77
CA MET A 76 14.05 4.76 -5.41
C MET A 76 14.99 4.15 -6.45
N GLN A 77 15.88 4.97 -7.06
CA GLN A 77 16.87 4.55 -8.04
C GLN A 77 18.30 4.63 -7.50
N THR A 78 18.50 5.47 -6.49
CA THR A 78 19.82 5.75 -5.89
C THR A 78 19.75 5.62 -4.37
N GLU A 79 20.93 5.49 -3.74
CA GLU A 79 21.07 5.50 -2.29
C GLU A 79 20.58 6.83 -1.68
N ASP A 80 20.86 7.95 -2.34
CA ASP A 80 20.43 9.29 -1.90
C ASP A 80 18.90 9.43 -1.94
N GLU A 81 18.24 8.88 -2.97
CA GLU A 81 16.78 8.86 -3.02
C GLU A 81 16.18 7.98 -1.91
N ALA A 82 16.79 6.81 -1.68
CA ALA A 82 16.40 5.96 -0.58
C ALA A 82 16.57 6.69 0.77
N LYS A 83 17.74 7.30 1.01
CA LYS A 83 17.97 8.05 2.23
C LYS A 83 16.96 9.18 2.43
N ARG A 84 16.64 9.96 1.38
CA ARG A 84 15.60 11.01 1.46
C ARG A 84 14.23 10.45 1.83
N ALA A 85 13.86 9.27 1.31
CA ALA A 85 12.60 8.63 1.67
C ALA A 85 12.55 8.26 3.17
N PHE A 86 13.66 7.79 3.72
CA PHE A 86 13.76 7.48 5.16
C PHE A 86 13.80 8.74 6.03
N ASP A 87 14.56 9.79 5.65
CA ASP A 87 14.58 11.08 6.34
C ASP A 87 13.15 11.68 6.41
N TYR A 88 12.45 11.64 5.27
CA TYR A 88 11.07 12.11 5.17
C TYR A 88 10.11 11.28 6.05
N ALA A 89 10.18 9.96 6.00
CA ALA A 89 9.34 9.10 6.82
C ALA A 89 9.61 9.29 8.32
N ALA A 90 10.86 9.44 8.72
CA ALA A 90 11.27 9.73 10.09
C ALA A 90 10.75 11.08 10.57
N ALA A 91 10.87 12.15 9.76
CA ALA A 91 10.36 13.48 10.08
C ALA A 91 8.83 13.49 10.22
N LEU A 92 8.13 12.74 9.38
CA LEU A 92 6.68 12.57 9.46
C LEU A 92 6.27 11.71 10.67
N GLY A 93 7.15 10.83 11.12
CA GLY A 93 6.91 9.90 12.24
C GLY A 93 6.13 8.66 11.85
N VAL A 94 6.24 8.20 10.59
CA VAL A 94 5.56 7.01 10.10
C VAL A 94 6.47 5.77 10.15
N PRO A 95 5.93 4.59 10.50
CA PRO A 95 6.72 3.37 10.65
C PRO A 95 6.96 2.61 9.34
N VAL A 96 6.30 2.99 8.24
CA VAL A 96 6.33 2.23 6.98
C VAL A 96 6.57 3.15 5.80
N VAL A 97 7.53 2.79 4.96
CA VAL A 97 7.71 3.30 3.60
C VAL A 97 7.24 2.22 2.62
N VAL A 98 6.16 2.47 1.91
CA VAL A 98 5.81 1.67 0.72
C VAL A 98 6.81 2.07 -0.36
N GLY A 99 7.71 1.18 -0.73
CA GLY A 99 8.89 1.53 -1.52
C GLY A 99 9.11 0.59 -2.69
N VAL A 100 9.71 1.10 -3.77
CA VAL A 100 10.10 0.30 -4.94
C VAL A 100 11.54 0.64 -5.31
N PRO A 101 12.54 -0.11 -4.77
CA PRO A 101 13.93 0.02 -5.20
C PRO A 101 14.09 -0.54 -6.62
N TRP A 102 14.68 0.25 -7.53
CA TRP A 102 14.86 -0.17 -8.91
C TRP A 102 16.01 0.55 -9.61
N LYS A 103 16.45 0.03 -10.73
CA LYS A 103 17.37 0.70 -11.66
C LYS A 103 16.84 0.65 -13.09
N PRO A 104 17.22 1.61 -13.94
CA PRO A 104 16.98 1.51 -15.39
C PRO A 104 17.61 0.22 -15.95
N ALA A 105 17.01 -0.34 -16.99
CA ALA A 105 17.64 -1.41 -17.74
C ALA A 105 18.97 -0.94 -18.37
N ALA A 106 19.87 -1.88 -18.61
CA ALA A 106 21.21 -1.58 -19.10
C ALA A 106 21.25 -0.92 -20.49
N ASP A 107 20.19 -1.10 -21.28
CA ASP A 107 20.03 -0.49 -22.61
C ASP A 107 19.55 0.98 -22.58
N GLY A 108 19.41 1.56 -21.39
CA GLY A 108 18.99 2.95 -21.21
C GLY A 108 17.53 3.25 -21.57
N GLY A 109 16.75 2.22 -21.81
CA GLY A 109 15.36 2.38 -22.19
C GLY A 109 14.53 3.11 -21.14
N LYS A 110 13.57 3.92 -21.60
CA LYS A 110 12.67 4.70 -20.76
C LYS A 110 11.32 4.01 -20.60
N GLY A 111 10.88 3.81 -19.35
CA GLY A 111 9.55 3.32 -19.04
C GLY A 111 9.51 2.06 -18.18
N TRP A 112 8.30 1.67 -17.87
CA TRP A 112 7.97 0.57 -16.97
C TRP A 112 8.60 -0.77 -17.34
N LYS A 113 8.71 -1.09 -18.63
CA LYS A 113 9.25 -2.34 -19.15
C LYS A 113 10.78 -2.47 -19.01
N GLN A 114 11.45 -1.40 -18.63
CA GLN A 114 12.90 -1.29 -18.64
C GLN A 114 13.47 -1.04 -17.24
N ARG A 115 12.66 -1.32 -16.23
CA ARG A 115 13.07 -1.35 -14.84
C ARG A 115 13.62 -2.72 -14.50
N ARG A 116 14.69 -2.74 -13.71
CA ARG A 116 15.27 -3.99 -13.19
C ARG A 116 15.45 -3.91 -11.69
N GLN A 117 15.43 -5.04 -11.03
CA GLN A 117 15.83 -5.14 -9.64
C GLN A 117 17.31 -4.75 -9.48
N SER A 118 17.65 -4.16 -8.36
CA SER A 118 19.01 -3.83 -7.98
C SER A 118 19.31 -4.42 -6.61
N PRO A 119 19.95 -5.59 -6.55
CA PRO A 119 20.35 -6.20 -5.29
C PRO A 119 21.17 -5.26 -4.41
N GLU A 120 22.07 -4.49 -5.02
CA GLU A 120 22.93 -3.54 -4.30
C GLU A 120 22.11 -2.41 -3.66
N LEU A 121 21.13 -1.87 -4.39
CA LEU A 121 20.24 -0.85 -3.83
C LEU A 121 19.32 -1.43 -2.76
N CYS A 122 18.81 -2.64 -2.97
CA CYS A 122 18.02 -3.33 -1.96
C CYS A 122 18.82 -3.58 -0.67
N ALA A 123 20.12 -3.93 -0.77
CA ALA A 123 20.99 -4.05 0.41
C ALA A 123 21.13 -2.70 1.14
N LYS A 124 21.32 -1.59 0.40
CA LYS A 124 21.38 -0.25 1.00
C LYS A 124 20.07 0.16 1.67
N VAL A 125 18.94 -0.16 1.06
CA VAL A 125 17.61 0.05 1.68
C VAL A 125 17.47 -0.79 2.94
N SER A 126 17.97 -2.02 2.95
CA SER A 126 18.01 -2.90 4.12
C SER A 126 18.82 -2.29 5.29
N ASP A 127 19.98 -1.71 5.00
CA ASP A 127 20.80 -1.02 6.00
C ASP A 127 20.09 0.20 6.58
N LEU A 128 19.38 0.95 5.72
CA LEU A 128 18.57 2.10 6.13
C LEU A 128 17.39 1.67 7.01
N CYS A 129 16.73 0.55 6.71
CA CYS A 129 15.68 -0.02 7.58
C CYS A 129 16.20 -0.24 9.00
N ALA A 130 17.38 -0.85 9.14
CA ALA A 130 18.00 -1.08 10.43
C ALA A 130 18.39 0.23 11.15
N LYS A 131 18.95 1.18 10.41
CA LYS A 131 19.42 2.47 10.94
C LYS A 131 18.29 3.36 11.46
N TYR A 132 17.17 3.44 10.73
CA TYR A 132 16.06 4.32 11.06
C TYR A 132 14.97 3.64 11.90
N ASP A 133 15.03 2.34 12.06
CA ASP A 133 13.95 1.50 12.63
C ASP A 133 12.61 1.67 11.90
N ILE A 134 12.68 1.82 10.58
CA ILE A 134 11.52 2.01 9.70
C ILE A 134 11.41 0.79 8.77
N LYS A 135 10.19 0.30 8.57
CA LYS A 135 9.90 -0.80 7.65
C LYS A 135 9.83 -0.29 6.21
N VAL A 136 10.34 -1.08 5.27
CA VAL A 136 10.07 -0.89 3.84
C VAL A 136 9.19 -2.02 3.34
N ALA A 137 8.02 -1.67 2.83
CA ALA A 137 7.08 -2.58 2.20
C ALA A 137 7.20 -2.45 0.68
N ILE A 138 7.79 -3.44 0.00
CA ILE A 138 7.91 -3.42 -1.46
C ILE A 138 6.55 -3.75 -2.07
N HIS A 139 6.04 -2.83 -2.89
CA HIS A 139 4.74 -2.96 -3.55
C HIS A 139 4.83 -3.88 -4.78
N ASN A 140 4.07 -4.97 -4.80
CA ASN A 140 3.89 -5.77 -6.00
C ASN A 140 2.87 -5.11 -6.94
N HIS A 141 3.10 -5.20 -8.26
CA HIS A 141 2.36 -4.39 -9.22
C HIS A 141 1.72 -5.18 -10.37
N GLY A 142 1.80 -6.49 -10.35
CA GLY A 142 1.21 -7.37 -11.35
C GLY A 142 1.80 -7.22 -12.76
N ARG A 143 1.25 -7.96 -13.70
CA ARG A 143 1.66 -7.92 -15.11
C ARG A 143 1.07 -6.72 -15.84
N ASN A 144 1.76 -6.26 -16.85
CA ASN A 144 1.18 -5.28 -17.77
C ASN A 144 0.01 -5.92 -18.54
N PRO A 145 -1.23 -5.45 -18.39
CA PRO A 145 -2.40 -6.12 -18.97
C PRO A 145 -2.41 -6.12 -20.51
N ALA A 146 -1.75 -5.14 -21.14
CA ALA A 146 -1.71 -5.06 -22.61
C ALA A 146 -0.66 -5.98 -23.24
N THR A 147 0.38 -6.40 -22.50
CA THR A 147 1.52 -7.15 -23.06
C THR A 147 1.84 -8.43 -22.32
N GLY A 148 1.21 -8.69 -21.17
CA GLY A 148 1.54 -9.80 -20.28
C GLY A 148 2.94 -9.72 -19.64
N ALA A 149 3.71 -8.67 -19.93
CA ALA A 149 5.05 -8.51 -19.40
C ALA A 149 5.02 -8.36 -17.87
N PRO A 150 5.87 -9.09 -17.11
CA PRO A 150 5.91 -8.95 -15.67
C PRO A 150 6.36 -7.54 -15.28
N ALA A 151 5.81 -7.02 -14.20
CA ALA A 151 6.34 -5.85 -13.54
C ALA A 151 7.66 -6.18 -12.82
N LEU A 152 8.34 -5.16 -12.33
CA LEU A 152 9.59 -5.30 -11.59
C LEU A 152 9.45 -6.24 -10.37
N PHE A 153 8.33 -6.12 -9.66
CA PHE A 153 7.87 -6.99 -8.59
C PHE A 153 6.43 -7.37 -8.93
N GLY A 154 6.23 -8.40 -9.73
CA GLY A 154 4.92 -8.80 -10.23
C GLY A 154 4.06 -9.42 -9.14
N ALA A 155 4.61 -10.42 -8.48
CA ALA A 155 3.93 -11.20 -7.45
C ALA A 155 4.58 -11.00 -6.06
N PRO A 156 3.87 -11.31 -4.97
CA PRO A 156 4.47 -11.36 -3.63
C PRO A 156 5.71 -12.25 -3.54
N ALA A 157 5.76 -13.32 -4.32
CA ALA A 157 6.92 -14.21 -4.40
C ALA A 157 8.18 -13.50 -4.92
N ASP A 158 8.05 -12.60 -5.89
CA ASP A 158 9.20 -11.83 -6.43
C ASP A 158 9.78 -10.90 -5.36
N VAL A 159 8.92 -10.31 -4.54
CA VAL A 159 9.33 -9.49 -3.40
C VAL A 159 10.02 -10.36 -2.34
N TRP A 160 9.43 -11.52 -2.04
CA TRP A 160 9.98 -12.45 -1.05
C TRP A 160 11.40 -12.89 -1.40
N GLU A 161 11.67 -13.22 -2.66
CA GLU A 161 13.01 -13.63 -3.11
C GLU A 161 14.08 -12.57 -2.83
N VAL A 162 13.70 -11.29 -2.86
CA VAL A 162 14.59 -10.19 -2.51
C VAL A 162 14.73 -10.02 -0.99
N VAL A 163 13.61 -10.00 -0.25
CA VAL A 163 13.62 -9.59 1.16
C VAL A 163 13.96 -10.69 2.15
N LYS A 164 13.85 -11.99 1.76
CA LYS A 164 14.05 -13.13 2.65
C LYS A 164 15.43 -13.17 3.31
N GLY A 165 16.46 -12.65 2.63
CA GLY A 165 17.85 -12.58 3.10
C GLY A 165 18.25 -11.21 3.67
N MET A 166 17.34 -10.26 3.78
CA MET A 166 17.60 -8.88 4.20
C MET A 166 17.09 -8.61 5.62
N ASP A 167 17.35 -7.40 6.14
CA ASP A 167 16.84 -7.00 7.45
C ASP A 167 15.33 -7.30 7.56
N ARG A 168 14.92 -7.72 8.76
CA ARG A 168 13.54 -8.12 9.03
C ARG A 168 12.50 -7.01 8.80
N ARG A 169 12.94 -5.75 8.67
CA ARG A 169 12.10 -4.59 8.36
C ARG A 169 11.88 -4.38 6.86
N MET A 170 12.52 -5.18 5.99
CA MET A 170 12.13 -5.25 4.58
C MET A 170 11.07 -6.31 4.37
N GLY A 171 9.99 -5.97 3.69
CA GLY A 171 8.86 -6.85 3.49
C GLY A 171 7.99 -6.45 2.31
N ILE A 172 6.73 -6.82 2.37
CA ILE A 172 5.78 -6.80 1.27
C ILE A 172 4.67 -5.79 1.58
N CYS A 173 4.37 -4.91 0.64
CA CYS A 173 3.08 -4.27 0.47
C CYS A 173 2.31 -5.10 -0.57
N MET A 174 1.30 -5.84 -0.14
CA MET A 174 0.55 -6.70 -1.03
C MET A 174 -0.61 -5.94 -1.68
N ASP A 175 -0.50 -5.67 -2.97
CA ASP A 175 -1.68 -5.27 -3.75
C ASP A 175 -2.54 -6.50 -4.05
N ILE A 176 -3.70 -6.54 -3.42
CA ILE A 176 -4.61 -7.70 -3.47
C ILE A 176 -5.12 -7.95 -4.89
N ALA A 177 -5.40 -6.88 -5.63
CA ALA A 177 -5.94 -7.00 -6.97
C ALA A 177 -4.90 -7.50 -7.99
N TYR A 178 -3.68 -7.00 -7.93
CA TYR A 178 -2.60 -7.51 -8.77
C TYR A 178 -2.23 -8.95 -8.42
N THR A 179 -2.18 -9.29 -7.14
CA THR A 179 -1.94 -10.67 -6.68
C THR A 179 -2.98 -11.62 -7.26
N PHE A 180 -4.27 -11.24 -7.20
CA PHE A 180 -5.35 -12.04 -7.74
C PHE A 180 -5.31 -12.13 -9.28
N ALA A 181 -5.06 -11.02 -9.98
CA ALA A 181 -4.99 -10.98 -11.44
C ALA A 181 -3.80 -11.80 -12.01
N ASP A 182 -2.73 -11.95 -11.24
CA ASP A 182 -1.60 -12.82 -11.61
C ASP A 182 -1.86 -14.30 -11.29
N GLY A 183 -3.07 -14.66 -10.87
CA GLY A 183 -3.53 -16.03 -10.67
C GLY A 183 -3.25 -16.62 -9.29
N PHE A 184 -2.87 -15.81 -8.31
CA PHE A 184 -2.66 -16.23 -6.92
C PHE A 184 -3.91 -16.02 -6.07
N ASP A 185 -4.12 -16.86 -5.06
CA ASP A 185 -5.11 -16.62 -4.01
C ASP A 185 -4.51 -15.64 -2.98
N PRO A 186 -5.02 -14.39 -2.89
CA PRO A 186 -4.48 -13.43 -1.95
C PRO A 186 -4.53 -13.87 -0.50
N ALA A 187 -5.55 -14.62 -0.11
CA ALA A 187 -5.68 -15.13 1.26
C ALA A 187 -4.59 -16.17 1.58
N ALA A 188 -4.23 -17.02 0.62
CA ALA A 188 -3.13 -17.97 0.75
C ALA A 188 -1.77 -17.24 0.80
N GLU A 189 -1.57 -16.24 -0.07
CA GLU A 189 -0.33 -15.46 -0.09
C GLU A 189 -0.13 -14.62 1.20
N ILE A 190 -1.21 -14.08 1.78
CA ILE A 190 -1.18 -13.41 3.10
C ILE A 190 -0.65 -14.37 4.17
N ARG A 191 -1.21 -15.58 4.25
CA ARG A 191 -0.76 -16.59 5.24
C ARG A 191 0.69 -16.99 5.03
N LYS A 192 1.09 -17.15 3.77
CA LYS A 192 2.44 -17.57 3.39
C LYS A 192 3.51 -16.55 3.76
N TYR A 193 3.22 -15.27 3.59
CA TYR A 193 4.18 -14.18 3.77
C TYR A 193 3.90 -13.31 5.01
N ALA A 194 3.07 -13.76 5.92
CA ALA A 194 2.60 -13.01 7.09
C ALA A 194 3.73 -12.33 7.88
N SER A 195 4.86 -13.01 8.07
CA SER A 195 6.00 -12.49 8.84
C SER A 195 6.70 -11.28 8.22
N ARG A 196 6.44 -11.00 6.95
CA ARG A 196 7.00 -9.89 6.18
C ARG A 196 5.92 -9.06 5.48
N LEU A 197 4.66 -9.22 5.84
CA LEU A 197 3.56 -8.40 5.33
C LEU A 197 3.46 -7.12 6.17
N PHE A 198 3.72 -5.95 5.57
CA PHE A 198 3.78 -4.69 6.30
C PHE A 198 2.74 -3.67 5.82
N ASP A 199 2.19 -3.85 4.64
CA ASP A 199 1.08 -3.05 4.11
C ASP A 199 0.23 -3.87 3.15
N CYS A 200 -1.03 -3.48 2.95
CA CYS A 200 -1.94 -4.07 1.99
C CYS A 200 -2.70 -2.98 1.26
N HIS A 201 -2.73 -3.06 -0.08
CA HIS A 201 -3.61 -2.23 -0.88
C HIS A 201 -4.90 -2.97 -1.19
N PHE A 202 -6.01 -2.43 -0.68
CA PHE A 202 -7.36 -2.98 -0.83
C PHE A 202 -8.07 -2.34 -2.00
N ARG A 203 -8.21 -3.07 -3.08
CA ARG A 203 -9.03 -2.72 -4.24
C ARG A 203 -9.55 -3.98 -4.91
N ASN A 204 -10.69 -3.88 -5.57
CA ASN A 204 -11.26 -4.99 -6.29
C ASN A 204 -11.23 -4.72 -7.81
N ILE A 205 -11.41 -5.76 -8.60
CA ILE A 205 -11.33 -5.71 -10.05
C ILE A 205 -12.57 -6.34 -10.68
N SER A 206 -12.99 -5.80 -11.83
CA SER A 206 -14.10 -6.30 -12.61
C SER A 206 -13.71 -7.41 -13.60
N ASP A 207 -12.44 -7.40 -14.04
CA ASP A 207 -11.84 -8.39 -14.94
C ASP A 207 -10.69 -9.11 -14.25
N PRO A 208 -10.81 -10.43 -13.97
CA PRO A 208 -9.74 -11.21 -13.34
C PRO A 208 -8.43 -11.26 -14.13
N ALA A 209 -8.47 -11.07 -15.45
CA ALA A 209 -7.29 -11.06 -16.29
C ALA A 209 -6.59 -9.69 -16.34
N ASN A 210 -7.16 -8.67 -15.72
CA ASN A 210 -6.65 -7.30 -15.75
C ASN A 210 -6.63 -6.67 -14.36
N GLY A 211 -5.51 -6.74 -13.66
CA GLY A 211 -5.33 -6.12 -12.35
C GLY A 211 -5.56 -4.61 -12.29
N SER A 212 -5.63 -3.93 -13.44
CA SER A 212 -5.95 -2.50 -13.53
C SER A 212 -7.44 -2.21 -13.78
N SER A 213 -8.29 -3.24 -13.88
CA SER A 213 -9.74 -3.13 -14.12
C SER A 213 -10.52 -2.77 -12.84
N GLY A 214 -10.09 -1.72 -12.14
CA GLY A 214 -10.68 -1.31 -10.86
C GLY A 214 -12.19 -1.11 -10.93
N THR A 215 -12.86 -1.52 -9.85
CA THR A 215 -14.29 -1.28 -9.60
C THR A 215 -14.48 -0.95 -8.11
N ASP A 216 -15.69 -0.58 -7.70
CA ASP A 216 -15.98 -0.57 -6.26
C ASP A 216 -15.79 -1.96 -5.66
N SER A 217 -15.45 -2.00 -4.39
CA SER A 217 -14.97 -3.25 -3.79
C SER A 217 -16.05 -4.30 -3.60
N ALA A 218 -17.32 -3.90 -3.54
CA ALA A 218 -18.45 -4.81 -3.36
C ALA A 218 -18.80 -5.60 -4.64
N ASN A 219 -18.58 -4.99 -5.82
CA ASN A 219 -18.95 -5.56 -7.11
C ASN A 219 -17.80 -6.23 -7.87
N GLY A 220 -16.63 -6.38 -7.23
CA GLY A 220 -15.48 -7.01 -7.85
C GLY A 220 -15.48 -8.54 -7.75
N LYS A 221 -14.42 -9.15 -8.29
CA LYS A 221 -14.26 -10.60 -8.43
C LYS A 221 -13.52 -11.26 -7.27
N ILE A 222 -12.87 -10.47 -6.42
CA ILE A 222 -12.06 -10.98 -5.30
C ILE A 222 -12.98 -11.26 -4.10
N ASN A 223 -12.84 -12.43 -3.51
CA ASN A 223 -13.52 -12.75 -2.25
C ASN A 223 -12.79 -12.11 -1.06
N TYR A 224 -13.17 -10.89 -0.73
CA TYR A 224 -12.56 -10.15 0.35
C TYR A 224 -12.87 -10.67 1.75
N TYR A 225 -13.92 -11.48 1.93
CA TYR A 225 -14.13 -12.16 3.22
C TYR A 225 -12.95 -13.05 3.57
N ASN A 226 -12.46 -13.84 2.60
CA ASN A 226 -11.29 -14.69 2.80
C ASN A 226 -10.00 -13.89 3.04
N VAL A 227 -9.84 -12.73 2.39
CA VAL A 227 -8.70 -11.82 2.58
C VAL A 227 -8.69 -11.25 4.00
N VAL A 228 -9.83 -10.68 4.44
CA VAL A 228 -9.99 -10.11 5.79
C VAL A 228 -9.79 -11.18 6.86
N LYS A 229 -10.37 -12.39 6.63
CA LYS A 229 -10.17 -13.53 7.53
C LYS A 229 -8.71 -13.97 7.60
N ALA A 230 -8.00 -14.02 6.47
CA ALA A 230 -6.58 -14.39 6.46
C ALA A 230 -5.73 -13.40 7.26
N LEU A 231 -5.97 -12.09 7.12
CA LEU A 231 -5.29 -11.06 7.90
C LEU A 231 -5.56 -11.22 9.41
N ALA A 232 -6.81 -11.50 9.78
CA ALA A 232 -7.19 -11.75 11.18
C ALA A 232 -6.53 -13.03 11.74
N ASP A 233 -6.49 -14.11 10.94
CA ASP A 233 -5.93 -15.40 11.34
C ASP A 233 -4.43 -15.32 11.59
N VAL A 234 -3.70 -14.52 10.79
CA VAL A 234 -2.25 -14.34 10.95
C VAL A 234 -1.87 -13.24 11.96
N GLY A 235 -2.84 -12.55 12.54
CA GLY A 235 -2.60 -11.47 13.50
C GLY A 235 -1.93 -10.25 12.87
N TYR A 236 -2.28 -9.89 11.62
CA TYR A 236 -1.76 -8.70 10.98
C TYR A 236 -2.19 -7.43 11.73
N GLU A 237 -1.26 -6.57 12.09
CA GLU A 237 -1.51 -5.37 12.92
C GLU A 237 -1.40 -4.04 12.14
N GLY A 238 -1.11 -4.09 10.85
CA GLY A 238 -0.94 -2.92 10.00
C GLY A 238 -2.24 -2.23 9.62
N ALA A 239 -2.14 -1.27 8.69
CA ALA A 239 -3.28 -0.71 8.00
C ALA A 239 -3.49 -1.41 6.65
N CYS A 240 -4.74 -1.45 6.20
CA CYS A 240 -5.11 -1.90 4.86
C CYS A 240 -5.66 -0.69 4.10
N GLY A 241 -4.84 -0.12 3.21
CA GLY A 241 -5.19 1.08 2.47
C GLY A 241 -6.12 0.81 1.29
N ILE A 242 -7.33 1.37 1.31
CA ILE A 242 -8.20 1.34 0.12
C ILE A 242 -7.53 2.15 -0.99
N GLU A 243 -7.32 1.52 -2.17
CA GLU A 243 -6.73 2.16 -3.34
C GLU A 243 -7.66 2.09 -4.55
N LEU A 244 -8.33 3.19 -4.86
CA LEU A 244 -9.30 3.30 -5.94
C LEU A 244 -8.88 4.37 -6.96
N ALA A 245 -7.78 4.11 -7.67
CA ALA A 245 -7.18 5.04 -8.64
C ALA A 245 -8.16 5.56 -9.72
N ASN A 246 -9.17 4.77 -10.06
CA ASN A 246 -10.14 5.08 -11.11
C ASN A 246 -11.48 5.61 -10.59
N ALA A 247 -11.62 5.89 -9.27
CA ALA A 247 -12.87 6.40 -8.72
C ALA A 247 -13.23 7.77 -9.28
N PHE A 248 -12.25 8.66 -9.42
CA PHE A 248 -12.51 10.04 -9.86
C PHE A 248 -12.05 10.34 -11.27
N PRO A 249 -12.78 11.21 -11.98
CA PRO A 249 -14.03 11.88 -11.59
C PRO A 249 -15.31 11.07 -11.88
N LYS A 250 -15.18 9.88 -12.47
CA LYS A 250 -16.32 9.17 -13.07
C LYS A 250 -17.18 8.40 -12.05
N ASN A 251 -16.59 7.92 -10.98
CA ASN A 251 -17.22 6.98 -10.06
C ASN A 251 -17.01 7.40 -8.58
N PRO A 252 -17.46 8.59 -8.16
CA PRO A 252 -17.18 9.11 -6.81
C PRO A 252 -17.79 8.24 -5.71
N ASP A 253 -18.87 7.52 -5.98
CA ASP A 253 -19.56 6.66 -5.04
C ASP A 253 -18.81 5.35 -4.71
N TRP A 254 -17.77 5.02 -5.49
CA TRP A 254 -16.97 3.82 -5.23
C TRP A 254 -16.24 3.86 -3.88
N ILE A 255 -15.85 5.04 -3.40
CA ILE A 255 -15.14 5.18 -2.14
C ILE A 255 -16.06 4.87 -0.96
N PRO A 256 -17.20 5.56 -0.76
CA PRO A 256 -18.10 5.23 0.36
C PRO A 256 -18.64 3.81 0.27
N ALA A 257 -18.93 3.29 -0.93
CA ALA A 257 -19.34 1.90 -1.11
C ALA A 257 -18.27 0.92 -0.65
N SER A 258 -17.00 1.16 -1.01
CA SER A 258 -15.88 0.30 -0.61
C SER A 258 -15.60 0.38 0.89
N VAL A 259 -15.65 1.57 1.49
CA VAL A 259 -15.49 1.75 2.94
C VAL A 259 -16.58 0.97 3.70
N GLY A 260 -17.84 1.11 3.29
CA GLY A 260 -18.96 0.38 3.89
C GLY A 260 -18.82 -1.14 3.75
N TYR A 261 -18.44 -1.59 2.56
CA TYR A 261 -18.21 -3.02 2.28
C TYR A 261 -17.11 -3.62 3.15
N PHE A 262 -15.93 -2.99 3.22
CA PHE A 262 -14.83 -3.51 4.03
C PHE A 262 -15.16 -3.51 5.52
N ARG A 263 -15.83 -2.48 6.03
CA ARG A 263 -16.31 -2.45 7.42
C ARG A 263 -17.25 -3.60 7.72
N ALA A 264 -18.23 -3.85 6.84
CA ALA A 264 -19.16 -4.97 7.01
C ALA A 264 -18.44 -6.32 7.02
N LEU A 265 -17.42 -6.51 6.17
CA LEU A 265 -16.60 -7.73 6.18
C LEU A 265 -15.76 -7.86 7.45
N MET A 266 -15.16 -6.77 7.92
CA MET A 266 -14.39 -6.76 9.17
C MET A 266 -15.30 -7.12 10.36
N ASP A 267 -16.50 -6.55 10.43
CA ASP A 267 -17.50 -6.90 11.45
C ASP A 267 -17.92 -8.37 11.36
N ALA A 268 -18.16 -8.89 10.16
CA ALA A 268 -18.53 -10.28 9.96
C ALA A 268 -17.43 -11.24 10.44
N VAL A 269 -16.16 -10.96 10.11
CA VAL A 269 -15.01 -11.76 10.56
C VAL A 269 -14.79 -11.63 12.07
N ALA A 270 -15.02 -10.46 12.66
CA ALA A 270 -14.90 -10.23 14.09
C ALA A 270 -15.95 -11.02 14.93
N ARG A 271 -17.10 -11.32 14.34
CA ARG A 271 -18.19 -12.08 14.98
C ARG A 271 -18.04 -13.60 14.84
N GLY A 272 -17.19 -14.08 13.92
CA GLY A 272 -16.95 -15.51 13.65
C GLY A 272 -17.84 -16.01 12.56
#